data_eb045556302bcdd75f8141cb96ac94af
#
_entry.id   eb045556302bcdd75f8141cb96ac94af
#
_cell.length_a   1.000
_cell.length_b   1.000
_cell.length_c   1.000
_cell.angle_alpha   90.00
_cell.angle_beta   90.00
_cell.angle_gamma   90.00
#
_symmetry.space_group_name_H-M   'P 1'
#
loop_
_entity.id
_entity.type
_entity.pdbx_description
1 polymer ?
#
loop_
_entity_poly.entity_id
_entity_poly.type
_entity_poly.pdbx_seq_one_letter_code
_entity_poly.pdbx_strand_id
1 'polypeptide(L)'
;LAQGMETGNFFAKMGEKDGVWRCKDAMRWSMEQRLHKKHSPEQISRLYYNAGLYYEMEGEIAKALEMYKVYDDTDSIFRLLVANARENAAIGNYYELRNYYLELPEDLIRENPVLMMGMSLLQSILMNVDERERWYHELEAYQKRAEGSEAREARGRLITLDISLPHRGISGMTDLL
;
A
#
# COMPACT_ATOMS: atom_id res chain seq x y z
N LEU A 1 15.09 3.55 -30.93
CA LEU A 1 14.58 2.48 -30.03
C LEU A 1 13.32 1.81 -30.62
N ALA A 2 12.29 2.56 -31.06
CA ALA A 2 11.05 2.01 -31.59
C ALA A 2 11.24 1.10 -32.82
N GLN A 3 12.05 1.49 -33.80
CA GLN A 3 12.32 0.69 -35.00
C GLN A 3 13.01 -0.65 -34.74
N GLY A 4 13.84 -0.76 -33.68
CA GLY A 4 14.48 -2.02 -33.28
C GLY A 4 13.57 -2.98 -32.55
N MET A 5 12.42 -2.51 -32.03
CA MET A 5 11.46 -3.29 -31.27
C MET A 5 10.45 -4.04 -32.16
N GLU A 6 10.21 -3.55 -33.39
CA GLU A 6 9.26 -4.18 -34.33
C GLU A 6 9.81 -5.43 -35.06
N THR A 7 11.12 -5.65 -35.02
CA THR A 7 11.80 -6.73 -35.76
C THR A 7 12.12 -7.96 -34.87
N GLY A 8 11.15 -8.51 -34.15
CA GLY A 8 11.31 -9.80 -33.44
C GLY A 8 12.46 -9.82 -32.42
N ASN A 9 12.71 -8.72 -31.77
CA ASN A 9 13.87 -8.50 -30.92
C ASN A 9 13.86 -9.43 -29.70
N PHE A 10 14.96 -10.11 -29.42
CA PHE A 10 15.17 -10.98 -28.26
C PHE A 10 15.05 -10.26 -26.92
N PHE A 11 15.06 -8.93 -26.89
CA PHE A 11 15.18 -8.11 -25.69
C PHE A 11 13.85 -7.56 -25.15
N ALA A 12 12.82 -7.43 -25.99
CA ALA A 12 11.55 -6.88 -25.60
C ALA A 12 10.37 -7.61 -26.28
N LYS A 13 9.21 -7.57 -25.65
CA LYS A 13 7.94 -8.04 -26.21
C LYS A 13 6.87 -6.96 -26.04
N MET A 14 5.95 -6.88 -26.99
CA MET A 14 4.76 -6.05 -26.90
C MET A 14 3.73 -6.73 -26.02
N GLY A 15 3.08 -6.00 -25.11
CA GLY A 15 1.95 -6.48 -24.35
C GLY A 15 0.72 -6.62 -25.26
N GLU A 16 -0.03 -7.72 -25.13
CA GLU A 16 -1.18 -8.02 -25.99
C GLU A 16 -2.36 -7.05 -25.83
N LYS A 17 -2.49 -6.40 -24.67
CA LYS A 17 -3.66 -5.58 -24.33
C LYS A 17 -3.43 -4.09 -24.27
N ASP A 18 -2.20 -3.64 -24.09
CA ASP A 18 -1.89 -2.26 -23.73
C ASP A 18 -0.94 -1.54 -24.71
N GLY A 19 -0.44 -2.25 -25.71
CA GLY A 19 0.55 -1.71 -26.64
C GLY A 19 1.90 -1.36 -25.98
N VAL A 20 2.10 -1.74 -24.73
CA VAL A 20 3.30 -1.42 -23.94
C VAL A 20 4.40 -2.42 -24.21
N TRP A 21 5.59 -1.94 -24.52
CA TRP A 21 6.77 -2.77 -24.67
C TRP A 21 7.36 -3.13 -23.30
N ARG A 22 7.56 -4.42 -23.06
CA ARG A 22 8.19 -4.92 -21.83
C ARG A 22 9.52 -5.59 -22.13
N CYS A 23 10.56 -5.20 -21.42
CA CYS A 23 11.85 -5.86 -21.50
C CYS A 23 11.73 -7.30 -20.95
N LYS A 24 12.39 -8.24 -21.64
CA LYS A 24 12.58 -9.60 -21.13
C LYS A 24 13.50 -9.58 -19.90
N ASP A 25 13.35 -10.54 -19.02
CA ASP A 25 14.04 -10.57 -17.73
C ASP A 25 15.56 -10.47 -17.85
N ALA A 26 16.17 -11.16 -18.81
CA ALA A 26 17.61 -11.06 -19.06
C ALA A 26 18.08 -9.64 -19.46
N MET A 27 17.25 -8.92 -20.23
CA MET A 27 17.54 -7.54 -20.60
C MET A 27 17.36 -6.61 -19.40
N ARG A 28 16.29 -6.79 -18.63
CA ARG A 28 16.03 -6.03 -17.40
C ARG A 28 17.20 -6.19 -16.43
N TRP A 29 17.59 -7.42 -16.14
CA TRP A 29 18.73 -7.70 -15.28
C TRP A 29 20.03 -7.03 -15.77
N SER A 30 20.32 -7.10 -17.09
CA SER A 30 21.50 -6.44 -17.67
C SER A 30 21.44 -4.91 -17.54
N MET A 31 20.26 -4.32 -17.68
CA MET A 31 20.06 -2.87 -17.50
C MET A 31 20.23 -2.45 -16.04
N GLU A 32 19.70 -3.21 -15.11
CA GLU A 32 19.87 -3.00 -13.66
C GLU A 32 21.35 -3.06 -13.25
N GLN A 33 22.09 -4.07 -13.73
CA GLN A 33 23.54 -4.16 -13.49
C GLN A 33 24.31 -2.95 -14.03
N ARG A 34 23.91 -2.42 -15.19
CA ARG A 34 24.52 -1.20 -15.76
C ARG A 34 24.13 0.05 -14.99
N LEU A 35 22.90 0.12 -14.49
CA LEU A 35 22.40 1.22 -13.67
C LEU A 35 23.30 1.36 -12.42
N HIS A 36 23.49 0.28 -11.68
CA HIS A 36 24.34 0.25 -10.48
C HIS A 36 25.84 0.54 -10.76
N LYS A 37 26.32 0.27 -11.97
CA LYS A 37 27.71 0.59 -12.36
C LYS A 37 27.91 2.04 -12.76
N LYS A 38 26.88 2.72 -13.25
CA LYS A 38 26.99 4.05 -13.87
C LYS A 38 26.49 5.18 -12.99
N HIS A 39 25.66 4.87 -11.99
CA HIS A 39 25.00 5.86 -11.16
C HIS A 39 25.30 5.64 -9.69
N SER A 40 25.35 6.72 -8.92
CA SER A 40 25.46 6.64 -7.47
C SER A 40 24.16 6.11 -6.84
N PRO A 41 24.24 5.55 -5.60
CA PRO A 41 23.04 5.13 -4.86
C PRO A 41 21.95 6.22 -4.79
N GLU A 42 22.36 7.47 -4.58
CA GLU A 42 21.43 8.61 -4.49
C GLU A 42 20.74 8.90 -5.84
N GLN A 43 21.47 8.78 -6.96
CA GLN A 43 20.89 8.94 -8.29
C GLN A 43 19.88 7.83 -8.58
N ILE A 44 20.19 6.61 -8.19
CA ILE A 44 19.33 5.44 -8.37
C ILE A 44 18.09 5.59 -7.49
N SER A 45 18.24 5.95 -6.22
CA SER A 45 17.12 6.22 -5.31
C SER A 45 16.16 7.26 -5.90
N ARG A 46 16.71 8.37 -6.44
CA ARG A 46 15.90 9.41 -7.09
C ARG A 46 15.16 8.89 -8.34
N LEU A 47 15.76 7.98 -9.11
CA LEU A 47 15.09 7.37 -10.27
C LEU A 47 13.89 6.53 -9.83
N TYR A 48 14.05 5.69 -8.80
CA TYR A 48 12.96 4.87 -8.27
C TYR A 48 11.88 5.72 -7.60
N TYR A 49 12.26 6.76 -6.86
CA TYR A 49 11.32 7.72 -6.30
C TYR A 49 10.44 8.37 -7.40
N ASN A 50 11.08 8.87 -8.47
CA ASN A 50 10.36 9.48 -9.58
C ASN A 50 9.45 8.45 -10.31
N ALA A 51 9.88 7.20 -10.43
CA ALA A 51 9.05 6.13 -10.99
C ALA A 51 7.85 5.83 -10.07
N GLY A 52 8.05 5.84 -8.76
CA GLY A 52 6.98 5.73 -7.78
C GLY A 52 5.93 6.84 -7.93
N LEU A 53 6.37 8.09 -8.00
CA LEU A 53 5.48 9.24 -8.24
C LEU A 53 4.70 9.12 -9.54
N TYR A 54 5.35 8.67 -10.62
CA TYR A 54 4.66 8.42 -11.89
C TYR A 54 3.54 7.39 -11.74
N TYR A 55 3.81 6.26 -11.07
CA TYR A 55 2.81 5.23 -10.85
C TYR A 55 1.68 5.69 -9.89
N GLU A 56 1.95 6.55 -8.92
CA GLU A 56 0.90 7.19 -8.12
C GLU A 56 -0.03 8.03 -8.99
N MET A 57 0.51 8.84 -9.90
CA MET A 57 -0.28 9.67 -10.82
C MET A 57 -1.15 8.84 -11.77
N GLU A 58 -0.68 7.64 -12.15
CA GLU A 58 -1.45 6.69 -12.97
C GLU A 58 -2.44 5.84 -12.15
N GLY A 59 -2.49 6.00 -10.82
CA GLY A 59 -3.35 5.20 -9.92
C GLY A 59 -2.87 3.76 -9.70
N GLU A 60 -1.64 3.43 -10.09
CA GLU A 60 -1.04 2.10 -10.02
C GLU A 60 -0.32 1.89 -8.67
N ILE A 61 -1.10 1.90 -7.58
CA ILE A 61 -0.60 1.94 -6.20
C ILE A 61 0.42 0.83 -5.89
N ALA A 62 0.14 -0.42 -6.31
CA ALA A 62 1.04 -1.54 -6.06
C ALA A 62 2.42 -1.35 -6.73
N LYS A 63 2.45 -0.79 -7.93
CA LYS A 63 3.71 -0.48 -8.63
C LYS A 63 4.46 0.68 -7.99
N ALA A 64 3.74 1.70 -7.51
CA ALA A 64 4.34 2.81 -6.78
C ALA A 64 5.04 2.31 -5.50
N LEU A 65 4.36 1.48 -4.72
CA LEU A 65 4.91 0.87 -3.51
C LEU A 65 6.13 -0.01 -3.79
N GLU A 66 6.11 -0.78 -4.90
CA GLU A 66 7.27 -1.57 -5.35
C GLU A 66 8.49 -0.68 -5.59
N MET A 67 8.31 0.48 -6.23
CA MET A 67 9.40 1.42 -6.50
C MET A 67 9.96 2.02 -5.21
N TYR A 68 9.11 2.41 -4.26
CA TYR A 68 9.55 2.95 -2.97
C TYR A 68 10.26 1.91 -2.11
N LYS A 69 9.81 0.65 -2.16
CA LYS A 69 10.41 -0.46 -1.40
C LYS A 69 11.84 -0.76 -1.83
N VAL A 70 12.21 -0.56 -3.10
CA VAL A 70 13.57 -0.83 -3.60
C VAL A 70 14.65 -0.07 -2.82
N TYR A 71 14.30 1.08 -2.23
CA TYR A 71 15.23 1.94 -1.47
C TYR A 71 14.75 2.23 -0.06
N ASP A 72 13.91 1.35 0.50
CA ASP A 72 13.41 1.46 1.88
C ASP A 72 12.81 2.84 2.21
N ASP A 73 12.14 3.47 1.22
CA ASP A 73 11.44 4.75 1.40
C ASP A 73 10.14 4.52 2.19
N THR A 74 10.32 4.29 3.49
CA THR A 74 9.23 4.02 4.43
C THR A 74 8.23 5.17 4.51
N ASP A 75 8.68 6.40 4.39
CA ASP A 75 7.82 7.59 4.47
C ASP A 75 6.84 7.65 3.28
N SER A 76 7.32 7.40 2.07
CA SER A 76 6.47 7.34 0.87
C SER A 76 5.50 6.14 0.92
N ILE A 77 5.96 4.99 1.41
CA ILE A 77 5.12 3.80 1.63
C ILE A 77 4.02 4.12 2.63
N PHE A 78 4.36 4.66 3.79
CA PHE A 78 3.42 5.07 4.84
C PHE A 78 2.36 6.05 4.29
N ARG A 79 2.81 7.14 3.67
CA ARG A 79 1.93 8.16 3.10
C ARG A 79 0.95 7.56 2.09
N LEU A 80 1.44 6.69 1.21
CA LEU A 80 0.63 6.10 0.14
C LEU A 80 -0.39 5.09 0.69
N LEU A 81 -0.02 4.29 1.69
CA LEU A 81 -0.94 3.37 2.36
C LEU A 81 -2.03 4.13 3.13
N VAL A 82 -1.69 5.23 3.80
CA VAL A 82 -2.66 6.11 4.48
C VAL A 82 -3.63 6.72 3.47
N ALA A 83 -3.13 7.26 2.36
CA ALA A 83 -3.98 7.84 1.31
C ALA A 83 -4.93 6.80 0.73
N ASN A 84 -4.42 5.62 0.34
CA ASN A 84 -5.23 4.54 -0.20
C ASN A 84 -6.31 4.04 0.78
N ALA A 85 -5.96 3.84 2.05
CA ALA A 85 -6.92 3.40 3.06
C ALA A 85 -7.95 4.49 3.43
N ARG A 86 -7.60 5.77 3.28
CA ARG A 86 -8.52 6.89 3.52
C ARG A 86 -9.56 7.01 2.43
N GLU A 87 -9.16 6.86 1.17
CA GLU A 87 -10.04 6.95 0.01
C GLU A 87 -10.91 5.70 -0.16
N ASN A 88 -10.36 4.53 0.15
CA ASN A 88 -10.97 3.24 -0.12
C ASN A 88 -11.18 2.41 1.16
N ALA A 89 -11.69 3.02 2.22
CA ALA A 89 -11.76 2.40 3.56
C ALA A 89 -12.45 1.02 3.59
N ALA A 90 -13.49 0.80 2.78
CA ALA A 90 -14.24 -0.46 2.75
C ALA A 90 -13.75 -1.45 1.66
N ILE A 91 -13.05 -0.95 0.63
CA ILE A 91 -12.69 -1.72 -0.56
C ILE A 91 -11.15 -1.67 -0.78
N GLY A 92 -10.40 -1.15 0.19
CA GLY A 92 -8.95 -1.04 0.09
C GLY A 92 -8.35 -2.40 -0.30
N ASN A 93 -7.39 -2.37 -1.23
CA ASN A 93 -6.69 -3.57 -1.71
C ASN A 93 -5.80 -4.17 -0.62
N TYR A 94 -6.34 -4.33 0.61
CA TYR A 94 -5.58 -4.74 1.79
C TYR A 94 -4.85 -6.06 1.57
N TYR A 95 -5.49 -7.03 0.91
CA TYR A 95 -4.86 -8.32 0.63
C TYR A 95 -3.72 -8.20 -0.39
N GLU A 96 -3.90 -7.42 -1.44
CA GLU A 96 -2.85 -7.18 -2.45
C GLU A 96 -1.67 -6.40 -1.85
N LEU A 97 -1.96 -5.45 -0.98
CA LEU A 97 -0.96 -4.60 -0.33
C LEU A 97 -0.45 -5.14 1.02
N ARG A 98 -0.84 -6.37 1.39
CA ARG A 98 -0.58 -6.96 2.73
C ARG A 98 0.89 -6.90 3.16
N ASN A 99 1.82 -7.16 2.24
CA ASN A 99 3.24 -7.18 2.57
C ASN A 99 3.73 -5.80 3.04
N TYR A 100 3.23 -4.73 2.43
CA TYR A 100 3.58 -3.37 2.81
C TYR A 100 3.00 -3.00 4.18
N TYR A 101 1.75 -3.40 4.47
CA TYR A 101 1.14 -3.21 5.80
C TYR A 101 1.88 -3.96 6.88
N LEU A 102 2.24 -5.24 6.65
CA LEU A 102 2.89 -6.11 7.63
C LEU A 102 4.36 -5.77 7.87
N GLU A 103 5.01 -5.08 6.95
CA GLU A 103 6.40 -4.65 7.05
C GLU A 103 6.55 -3.24 7.67
N LEU A 104 5.46 -2.48 7.78
CA LEU A 104 5.51 -1.18 8.46
C LEU A 104 5.86 -1.34 9.94
N PRO A 105 6.69 -0.45 10.50
CA PRO A 105 6.92 -0.39 11.93
C PRO A 105 5.60 -0.20 12.70
N GLU A 106 5.36 -1.02 13.71
CA GLU A 106 4.13 -0.97 14.50
C GLU A 106 3.88 0.40 15.14
N ASP A 107 4.94 1.09 15.56
CA ASP A 107 4.84 2.41 16.17
C ASP A 107 4.23 3.44 15.20
N LEU A 108 4.61 3.39 13.91
CA LEU A 108 4.00 4.24 12.88
C LEU A 108 2.51 3.90 12.68
N ILE A 109 2.16 2.61 12.74
CA ILE A 109 0.76 2.19 12.61
C ILE A 109 -0.07 2.71 13.79
N ARG A 110 0.45 2.62 15.04
CA ARG A 110 -0.22 3.07 16.27
C ARG A 110 -0.43 4.57 16.35
N GLU A 111 0.32 5.35 15.60
CA GLU A 111 0.15 6.80 15.52
C GLU A 111 -0.90 7.23 14.49
N ASN A 112 -1.45 6.30 13.71
CA ASN A 112 -2.37 6.62 12.63
C ASN A 112 -3.66 5.79 12.66
N PRO A 113 -4.84 6.41 12.96
CA PRO A 113 -6.11 5.69 13.07
C PRO A 113 -6.55 5.03 11.76
N VAL A 114 -6.12 5.56 10.61
CA VAL A 114 -6.44 4.98 9.30
C VAL A 114 -5.70 3.67 9.09
N LEU A 115 -4.41 3.61 9.48
CA LEU A 115 -3.61 2.39 9.37
C LEU A 115 -4.04 1.33 10.38
N MET A 116 -4.40 1.71 11.62
CA MET A 116 -4.94 0.75 12.60
C MET A 116 -6.23 0.10 12.08
N MET A 117 -7.14 0.88 11.48
CA MET A 117 -8.31 0.34 10.80
C MET A 117 -7.91 -0.61 9.66
N GLY A 118 -6.97 -0.19 8.80
CA GLY A 118 -6.46 -1.00 7.69
C GLY A 118 -5.87 -2.33 8.15
N MET A 119 -5.10 -2.31 9.24
CA MET A 119 -4.55 -3.53 9.86
C MET A 119 -5.64 -4.44 10.39
N SER A 120 -6.64 -3.92 11.09
CA SER A 120 -7.76 -4.73 11.59
C SER A 120 -8.53 -5.40 10.44
N LEU A 121 -8.80 -4.66 9.34
CA LEU A 121 -9.44 -5.22 8.14
C LEU A 121 -8.56 -6.26 7.46
N LEU A 122 -7.26 -6.01 7.31
CA LEU A 122 -6.31 -6.96 6.74
C LEU A 122 -6.27 -8.26 7.56
N GLN A 123 -6.16 -8.18 8.87
CA GLN A 123 -6.14 -9.35 9.74
C GLN A 123 -7.46 -10.12 9.69
N SER A 124 -8.59 -9.44 9.49
CA SER A 124 -9.87 -10.09 9.22
C SER A 124 -9.85 -10.91 7.92
N ILE A 125 -9.29 -10.35 6.85
CA ILE A 125 -9.12 -11.06 5.56
C ILE A 125 -8.18 -12.27 5.70
N LEU A 126 -7.14 -12.13 6.52
CA LEU A 126 -6.18 -13.21 6.82
C LEU A 126 -6.72 -14.24 7.84
N MET A 127 -7.95 -14.08 8.32
CA MET A 127 -8.60 -14.94 9.33
C MET A 127 -7.85 -14.98 10.68
N ASN A 128 -7.07 -13.95 10.98
CA ASN A 128 -6.34 -13.82 12.24
C ASN A 128 -7.14 -12.97 13.25
N VAL A 129 -8.01 -13.64 13.98
CA VAL A 129 -8.97 -12.99 14.89
C VAL A 129 -8.27 -12.21 16.00
N ASP A 130 -7.23 -12.79 16.61
CA ASP A 130 -6.52 -12.17 17.74
C ASP A 130 -5.85 -10.86 17.34
N GLU A 131 -5.13 -10.85 16.22
CA GLU A 131 -4.50 -9.65 15.71
C GLU A 131 -5.52 -8.61 15.21
N ARG A 132 -6.63 -9.03 14.64
CA ARG A 132 -7.74 -8.15 14.28
C ARG A 132 -8.27 -7.40 15.50
N GLU A 133 -8.58 -8.11 16.59
CA GLU A 133 -9.07 -7.52 17.85
C GLU A 133 -8.00 -6.65 18.51
N ARG A 134 -6.74 -7.04 18.47
CA ARG A 134 -5.64 -6.21 18.95
C ARG A 134 -5.64 -4.84 18.29
N TRP A 135 -5.66 -4.77 16.97
CA TRP A 135 -5.67 -3.50 16.25
C TRP A 135 -6.95 -2.70 16.45
N TYR A 136 -8.09 -3.37 16.62
CA TYR A 136 -9.33 -2.71 16.98
C TYR A 136 -9.22 -2.02 18.34
N HIS A 137 -8.71 -2.70 19.35
CA HIS A 137 -8.53 -2.13 20.70
C HIS A 137 -7.46 -1.03 20.76
N GLU A 138 -6.39 -1.15 19.96
CA GLU A 138 -5.42 -0.06 19.80
C GLU A 138 -6.09 1.22 19.24
N LEU A 139 -6.97 1.07 18.26
CA LEU A 139 -7.73 2.18 17.71
C LEU A 139 -8.74 2.76 18.72
N GLU A 140 -9.40 1.94 19.54
CA GLU A 140 -10.24 2.42 20.64
C GLU A 140 -9.42 3.22 21.68
N ALA A 141 -8.24 2.71 22.04
CA ALA A 141 -7.35 3.40 22.96
C ALA A 141 -6.85 4.72 22.38
N TYR A 142 -6.55 4.74 21.08
CA TYR A 142 -6.19 5.98 20.37
C TYR A 142 -7.33 6.99 20.42
N GLN A 143 -8.56 6.59 20.10
CA GLN A 143 -9.74 7.47 20.11
C GLN A 143 -10.00 8.10 21.49
N LYS A 144 -9.76 7.35 22.58
CA LYS A 144 -9.95 7.84 23.96
C LYS A 144 -8.91 8.90 24.37
N ARG A 145 -7.69 8.86 23.82
CA ARG A 145 -6.60 9.79 24.13
C ARG A 145 -6.49 10.97 23.16
N ALA A 146 -7.03 10.81 21.95
CA ALA A 146 -7.00 11.84 20.91
C ALA A 146 -8.04 12.95 21.18
N GLU A 147 -7.79 14.14 20.65
CA GLU A 147 -8.68 15.29 20.79
C GLU A 147 -9.06 15.87 19.42
N GLY A 148 -10.10 16.68 19.38
CA GLY A 148 -10.47 17.46 18.21
C GLY A 148 -10.75 16.65 16.93
N SER A 149 -10.03 16.94 15.87
CA SER A 149 -10.20 16.29 14.56
C SER A 149 -9.73 14.85 14.55
N GLU A 150 -8.66 14.52 15.30
CA GLU A 150 -8.10 13.17 15.38
C GLU A 150 -9.05 12.21 16.09
N ALA A 151 -9.65 12.63 17.20
CA ALA A 151 -10.68 11.84 17.88
C ALA A 151 -11.89 11.55 16.98
N ARG A 152 -12.30 12.54 16.18
CA ARG A 152 -13.39 12.36 15.21
C ARG A 152 -13.02 11.40 14.08
N GLU A 153 -11.79 11.49 13.55
CA GLU A 153 -11.30 10.55 12.54
C GLU A 153 -11.26 9.13 13.10
N ALA A 154 -10.66 8.93 14.29
CA ALA A 154 -10.59 7.62 14.95
C ALA A 154 -11.98 7.02 15.20
N ARG A 155 -12.94 7.83 15.64
CA ARG A 155 -14.33 7.39 15.83
C ARG A 155 -14.96 6.96 14.49
N GLY A 156 -14.75 7.71 13.42
CA GLY A 156 -15.23 7.33 12.08
C GLY A 156 -14.64 5.99 11.62
N ARG A 157 -13.35 5.74 11.91
CA ARG A 157 -12.68 4.47 11.57
C ARG A 157 -13.22 3.29 12.39
N LEU A 158 -13.52 3.49 13.67
CA LEU A 158 -14.17 2.47 14.50
C LEU A 158 -15.55 2.10 13.96
N ILE A 159 -16.39 3.09 13.60
CA ILE A 159 -17.70 2.85 13.01
C ILE A 159 -17.55 2.04 11.69
N THR A 160 -16.54 2.37 10.87
CA THR A 160 -16.26 1.60 9.64
C THR A 160 -15.94 0.14 9.96
N LEU A 161 -15.13 -0.13 10.99
CA LEU A 161 -14.82 -1.50 11.43
C LEU A 161 -16.05 -2.23 11.95
N ASP A 162 -16.86 -1.58 12.79
CA ASP A 162 -18.07 -2.17 13.35
C ASP A 162 -19.07 -2.60 12.27
N ILE A 163 -19.17 -1.82 11.19
CA ILE A 163 -20.02 -2.16 10.04
C ILE A 163 -19.38 -3.27 9.18
N SER A 164 -18.07 -3.24 9.00
CA SER A 164 -17.36 -4.10 8.05
C SER A 164 -17.01 -5.49 8.63
N LEU A 165 -16.93 -5.62 9.96
CA LEU A 165 -16.49 -6.87 10.59
C LEU A 165 -17.67 -7.81 10.87
N PRO A 166 -17.70 -9.01 10.27
CA PRO A 166 -18.86 -9.92 10.35
C PRO A 166 -19.21 -10.44 11.76
N HIS A 167 -18.24 -10.43 12.68
CA HIS A 167 -18.42 -10.97 14.04
C HIS A 167 -19.29 -10.11 14.94
N ARG A 168 -19.50 -8.85 14.60
CA ARG A 168 -20.37 -7.96 15.36
C ARG A 168 -21.84 -8.06 14.95
N GLY A 169 -22.11 -8.66 13.78
CA GLY A 169 -23.43 -9.07 13.32
C GLY A 169 -24.51 -7.98 13.39
N ILE A 170 -25.77 -8.41 13.21
CA ILE A 170 -26.96 -7.55 13.28
C ILE A 170 -27.15 -6.96 14.69
N SER A 171 -26.77 -7.69 15.75
CA SER A 171 -26.86 -7.18 17.13
C SER A 171 -25.91 -6.02 17.40
N GLY A 172 -24.70 -6.01 16.83
CA GLY A 172 -23.80 -4.87 16.91
C GLY A 172 -24.29 -3.64 16.12
N MET A 173 -25.05 -3.84 15.05
CA MET A 173 -25.67 -2.76 14.31
C MET A 173 -26.84 -2.09 15.06
N THR A 174 -27.59 -2.87 15.86
CA THR A 174 -28.70 -2.33 16.68
C THR A 174 -28.23 -1.50 17.85
N ASP A 175 -27.02 -1.75 18.37
CA ASP A 175 -26.43 -0.98 19.46
C ASP A 175 -25.86 0.39 19.01
N LEU A 176 -25.76 0.62 17.68
CA LEU A 176 -25.27 1.87 17.08
C LEU A 176 -26.41 2.83 16.66
N LEU A 177 -27.67 2.39 16.72
CA LEU A 177 -28.87 3.18 16.42
C LEU A 177 -29.53 3.70 17.70
#